data_d9d94132ff281d4d45ed2afc7bd9b3bf
#
_entry.id   d9d94132ff281d4d45ed2afc7bd9b3bf
#
_cell.length_a   1.000
_cell.length_b   1.000
_cell.length_c   1.000
_cell.angle_alpha   90.00
_cell.angle_beta   90.00
_cell.angle_gamma   90.00
#
_symmetry.space_group_name_H-M   'P 1'
#
loop_
_entity.id
_entity.type
_entity.pdbx_description
1 polymer ?
#
loop_
_entity_poly.entity_id
_entity_poly.type
_entity_poly.pdbx_seq_one_letter_code
_entity_poly.pdbx_strand_id
1 'polypeptide(L)'
;AASDVYKRQDLAQVLADIHPRFIRFPGGCVAHGDGLKNIYQWKNTVGPLEARKAQRNLWGYHQSMGLGYFEYFQFCEDIGAEPLPVLAAGVPCQNSACHGDLRGGQQGGIPMSEMGAYIQDILDLIEWANGDAKKTKWGKVRAEAGHPKPFNLKYIGIGNEDLITDIFEERFTMIFNAIKEKYPEMIVVGTVGPFNEGTDYVEGWKLADKLGIPMVDEHYYQTPGWFLNNQDFYDKYDRSKKTKVYLGEYATHIPGRKANIETALTEALYLAALERNGDVVHMTSYAPLLAKEGHTQWKPDLIYFNNREVKPTTGYYVQKLYGQNAGNEYLPSKIALDNRDDQVRKRIASSIVRDSASGDVIVKLVNLLPVEVNTNVDLSGIGAIQSSAKRTVLTGKPADTPLPVEDTMEVAEKFDYQLPAYSFTVIRIKKANEK
;
A
#
# COMPACT_ATOMS: atom_id res chain seq x y z
N ALA A 1 -9.96 -1.30 -25.75
CA ALA A 1 -10.58 -0.06 -26.29
C ALA A 1 -11.79 0.40 -25.44
N ALA A 2 -12.61 -0.51 -24.90
CA ALA A 2 -13.75 -0.12 -24.04
C ALA A 2 -13.32 0.31 -22.63
N SER A 3 -12.17 -0.16 -22.14
CA SER A 3 -11.64 0.19 -20.82
C SER A 3 -11.19 1.64 -20.70
N ASP A 4 -10.86 2.31 -21.80
CA ASP A 4 -10.31 3.66 -21.80
C ASP A 4 -11.36 4.76 -21.62
N VAL A 5 -12.64 4.42 -21.72
CA VAL A 5 -13.74 5.40 -21.69
C VAL A 5 -14.20 5.75 -20.27
N TYR A 6 -13.96 4.89 -19.28
CA TYR A 6 -14.50 5.05 -17.94
C TYR A 6 -13.58 5.78 -16.94
N LYS A 7 -12.34 6.07 -17.32
CA LYS A 7 -11.36 6.71 -16.41
C LYS A 7 -10.66 7.91 -17.06
N ARG A 8 -10.22 8.83 -16.20
CA ARG A 8 -9.30 9.89 -16.62
C ARG A 8 -7.92 9.26 -16.88
N GLN A 9 -7.50 9.26 -18.14
CA GLN A 9 -6.24 8.62 -18.55
C GLN A 9 -5.02 9.25 -17.89
N ASP A 10 -5.01 10.57 -17.66
CA ASP A 10 -3.93 11.27 -16.96
C ASP A 10 -3.75 10.78 -15.51
N LEU A 11 -4.84 10.58 -14.77
CA LEU A 11 -4.81 10.01 -13.43
C LEU A 11 -4.42 8.52 -13.45
N ALA A 12 -4.97 7.76 -14.38
CA ALA A 12 -4.65 6.35 -14.52
C ALA A 12 -3.16 6.14 -14.85
N GLN A 13 -2.60 6.99 -15.74
CA GLN A 13 -1.18 6.92 -16.10
C GLN A 13 -0.26 7.23 -14.92
N VAL A 14 -0.57 8.24 -14.13
CA VAL A 14 0.24 8.58 -12.93
C VAL A 14 0.24 7.44 -11.92
N LEU A 15 -0.87 6.72 -11.75
CA LEU A 15 -0.92 5.52 -10.92
C LEU A 15 -0.15 4.35 -11.54
N ALA A 16 -0.29 4.11 -12.84
CA ALA A 16 0.43 3.07 -13.56
C ALA A 16 1.96 3.29 -13.51
N ASP A 17 2.40 4.54 -13.58
CA ASP A 17 3.81 4.92 -13.52
C ASP A 17 4.51 4.58 -12.21
N ILE A 18 3.76 4.38 -11.12
CA ILE A 18 4.31 3.86 -9.86
C ILE A 18 4.78 2.41 -10.03
N HIS A 19 4.28 1.68 -11.01
CA HIS A 19 4.43 0.23 -11.17
C HIS A 19 3.93 -0.54 -9.95
N PRO A 20 2.68 -0.28 -9.49
CA PRO A 20 2.16 -0.94 -8.29
C PRO A 20 2.03 -2.44 -8.54
N ARG A 21 2.37 -3.23 -7.52
CA ARG A 21 2.18 -4.69 -7.56
C ARG A 21 0.76 -5.09 -7.18
N PHE A 22 0.06 -4.23 -6.48
CA PHE A 22 -1.34 -4.40 -6.08
C PHE A 22 -2.02 -3.04 -5.90
N ILE A 23 -3.35 -3.05 -5.87
CA ILE A 23 -4.17 -1.90 -5.47
C ILE A 23 -5.16 -2.35 -4.40
N ARG A 24 -5.17 -1.62 -3.28
CA ARG A 24 -6.15 -1.75 -2.20
C ARG A 24 -7.33 -0.82 -2.44
N PHE A 25 -8.54 -1.34 -2.43
CA PHE A 25 -9.77 -0.58 -2.69
C PHE A 25 -10.97 -1.18 -1.93
N PRO A 26 -12.07 -0.44 -1.75
CA PRO A 26 -12.35 0.95 -2.16
C PRO A 26 -11.69 1.96 -1.23
N GLY A 27 -11.05 1.54 -0.19
CA GLY A 27 -10.44 2.25 0.93
C GLY A 27 -10.83 1.59 2.25
N GLY A 28 -10.31 2.10 3.35
CA GLY A 28 -10.51 1.52 4.68
C GLY A 28 -11.87 1.86 5.27
N CYS A 29 -12.00 3.08 5.81
CA CYS A 29 -13.24 3.56 6.40
C CYS A 29 -14.41 3.61 5.40
N VAL A 30 -14.13 3.72 4.11
CA VAL A 30 -15.14 3.64 3.05
C VAL A 30 -15.78 2.26 2.99
N ALA A 31 -14.99 1.18 3.16
CA ALA A 31 -15.51 -0.19 3.18
C ALA A 31 -16.42 -0.45 4.37
N HIS A 32 -16.04 0.04 5.55
CA HIS A 32 -16.83 -0.06 6.78
C HIS A 32 -18.11 0.78 6.78
N GLY A 33 -18.09 1.96 6.13
CA GLY A 33 -19.20 2.89 6.11
C GLY A 33 -19.41 3.64 7.43
N ASP A 34 -20.29 4.63 7.35
CA ASP A 34 -20.75 5.44 8.49
C ASP A 34 -22.02 4.79 9.10
N GLY A 35 -21.80 3.79 9.96
CA GLY A 35 -22.81 2.92 10.50
C GLY A 35 -23.14 1.71 9.60
N LEU A 36 -23.76 0.68 10.18
CA LEU A 36 -24.06 -0.61 9.51
C LEU A 36 -24.82 -0.46 8.19
N LYS A 37 -25.76 0.49 8.11
CA LYS A 37 -26.55 0.74 6.91
C LYS A 37 -25.76 1.39 5.77
N ASN A 38 -24.56 1.87 6.04
CA ASN A 38 -23.69 2.52 5.08
C ASN A 38 -22.46 1.67 4.72
N ILE A 39 -22.36 0.42 5.17
CA ILE A 39 -21.34 -0.52 4.73
C ILE A 39 -21.35 -0.59 3.20
N TYR A 40 -20.16 -0.56 2.60
CA TYR A 40 -19.99 -0.59 1.15
C TYR A 40 -20.55 -1.88 0.55
N GLN A 41 -21.47 -1.73 -0.40
CA GLN A 41 -22.16 -2.84 -1.05
C GLN A 41 -21.58 -3.11 -2.43
N TRP A 42 -20.58 -3.99 -2.52
CA TRP A 42 -19.88 -4.28 -3.75
C TRP A 42 -20.80 -4.74 -4.90
N LYS A 43 -21.87 -5.49 -4.59
CA LYS A 43 -22.87 -5.96 -5.57
C LYS A 43 -23.55 -4.81 -6.30
N ASN A 44 -23.67 -3.64 -5.66
CA ASN A 44 -24.24 -2.44 -6.29
C ASN A 44 -23.29 -1.78 -7.29
N THR A 45 -22.07 -2.29 -7.46
CA THR A 45 -20.99 -1.67 -8.23
C THR A 45 -20.47 -2.53 -9.39
N VAL A 46 -21.10 -3.67 -9.65
CA VAL A 46 -20.66 -4.61 -10.71
C VAL A 46 -21.68 -4.76 -11.85
N GLY A 47 -22.86 -4.17 -11.71
CA GLY A 47 -23.89 -4.12 -12.74
C GLY A 47 -23.78 -2.91 -13.68
N PRO A 48 -24.75 -2.71 -14.59
CA PRO A 48 -24.80 -1.56 -15.48
C PRO A 48 -24.72 -0.23 -14.73
N LEU A 49 -24.05 0.76 -15.30
CA LEU A 49 -23.80 2.05 -14.63
C LEU A 49 -25.08 2.76 -14.23
N GLU A 50 -26.12 2.71 -15.06
CA GLU A 50 -27.43 3.33 -14.83
C GLU A 50 -28.22 2.67 -13.70
N ALA A 51 -27.90 1.45 -13.33
CA ALA A 51 -28.54 0.72 -12.25
C ALA A 51 -27.84 0.90 -10.89
N ARG A 52 -26.68 1.52 -10.86
CA ARG A 52 -25.88 1.69 -9.65
C ARG A 52 -26.46 2.79 -8.77
N LYS A 53 -26.51 2.51 -7.46
CA LYS A 53 -27.03 3.46 -6.48
C LYS A 53 -25.89 4.25 -5.87
N ALA A 54 -25.96 5.58 -5.95
CA ALA A 54 -25.04 6.45 -5.27
C ALA A 54 -25.04 6.22 -3.76
N GLN A 55 -23.89 6.35 -3.14
CA GLN A 55 -23.72 6.20 -1.70
C GLN A 55 -22.81 7.33 -1.18
N ARG A 56 -23.18 7.94 -0.04
CA ARG A 56 -22.25 8.81 0.68
C ARG A 56 -21.21 7.97 1.42
N ASN A 57 -20.08 8.54 1.73
CA ASN A 57 -19.13 7.96 2.67
C ASN A 57 -19.01 8.83 3.94
N LEU A 58 -18.34 8.30 4.97
CA LEU A 58 -18.17 9.02 6.23
C LEU A 58 -17.31 10.29 6.12
N TRP A 59 -16.52 10.44 5.06
CA TRP A 59 -15.73 11.65 4.77
C TRP A 59 -16.55 12.76 4.12
N GLY A 60 -17.88 12.56 3.94
CA GLY A 60 -18.78 13.53 3.33
C GLY A 60 -18.69 13.62 1.80
N TYR A 61 -18.00 12.68 1.15
CA TYR A 61 -17.96 12.63 -0.30
C TYR A 61 -19.19 11.95 -0.87
N HIS A 62 -19.64 12.43 -2.03
CA HIS A 62 -20.64 11.77 -2.84
C HIS A 62 -19.97 10.73 -3.76
N GLN A 63 -20.41 9.48 -3.66
CA GLN A 63 -19.93 8.40 -4.52
C GLN A 63 -21.06 7.95 -5.44
N SER A 64 -20.92 8.19 -6.74
CA SER A 64 -21.89 7.76 -7.75
C SER A 64 -21.87 6.24 -7.99
N MET A 65 -20.84 5.54 -7.51
CA MET A 65 -20.51 4.14 -7.80
C MET A 65 -20.18 3.86 -9.29
N GLY A 66 -19.92 4.91 -10.08
CA GLY A 66 -19.40 4.78 -11.44
C GLY A 66 -18.00 4.18 -11.50
N LEU A 67 -17.18 4.44 -10.47
CA LEU A 67 -15.96 3.71 -10.17
C LEU A 67 -16.31 2.71 -9.04
N GLY A 68 -16.56 1.47 -9.39
CA GLY A 68 -16.92 0.40 -8.48
C GLY A 68 -15.97 -0.78 -8.56
N TYR A 69 -16.36 -1.91 -7.98
CA TYR A 69 -15.49 -3.09 -7.96
C TYR A 69 -15.15 -3.59 -9.38
N PHE A 70 -16.09 -3.57 -10.30
CA PHE A 70 -15.81 -3.98 -11.68
C PHE A 70 -14.67 -3.16 -12.29
N GLU A 71 -14.72 -1.83 -12.15
CA GLU A 71 -13.69 -0.92 -12.68
C GLU A 71 -12.37 -1.01 -11.91
N TYR A 72 -12.39 -1.23 -10.60
CA TYR A 72 -11.16 -1.46 -9.83
C TYR A 72 -10.44 -2.73 -10.27
N PHE A 73 -11.17 -3.83 -10.45
CA PHE A 73 -10.58 -5.08 -10.92
C PHE A 73 -10.03 -4.96 -12.35
N GLN A 74 -10.77 -4.32 -13.24
CA GLN A 74 -10.28 -4.04 -14.59
C GLN A 74 -9.03 -3.17 -14.57
N PHE A 75 -9.01 -2.14 -13.74
CA PHE A 75 -7.85 -1.27 -13.64
C PHE A 75 -6.61 -2.00 -13.12
N CYS A 76 -6.77 -2.87 -12.13
CA CYS A 76 -5.68 -3.74 -11.69
C CYS A 76 -5.14 -4.59 -12.85
N GLU A 77 -6.01 -5.22 -13.64
CA GLU A 77 -5.61 -6.02 -14.80
C GLU A 77 -4.89 -5.16 -15.85
N ASP A 78 -5.42 -3.97 -16.17
CA ASP A 78 -4.85 -3.02 -17.15
C ASP A 78 -3.41 -2.61 -16.83
N ILE A 79 -3.07 -2.48 -15.54
CA ILE A 79 -1.74 -2.04 -15.10
C ILE A 79 -0.86 -3.17 -14.55
N GLY A 80 -1.35 -4.42 -14.60
CA GLY A 80 -0.60 -5.59 -14.13
C GLY A 80 -0.45 -5.67 -12.61
N ALA A 81 -1.43 -5.14 -11.86
CA ALA A 81 -1.47 -5.15 -10.41
C ALA A 81 -2.45 -6.20 -9.89
N GLU A 82 -2.18 -6.78 -8.72
CA GLU A 82 -3.11 -7.67 -8.02
C GLU A 82 -4.22 -6.84 -7.35
N PRO A 83 -5.49 -7.24 -7.42
CA PRO A 83 -6.56 -6.60 -6.68
C PRO A 83 -6.52 -7.02 -5.19
N LEU A 84 -6.69 -6.04 -4.31
CA LEU A 84 -6.88 -6.25 -2.86
C LEU A 84 -8.17 -5.54 -2.41
N PRO A 85 -9.35 -6.14 -2.67
CA PRO A 85 -10.60 -5.61 -2.15
C PRO A 85 -10.65 -5.71 -0.63
N VAL A 86 -11.15 -4.66 0.03
CA VAL A 86 -11.38 -4.62 1.47
C VAL A 86 -12.88 -4.61 1.75
N LEU A 87 -13.32 -5.46 2.67
CA LEU A 87 -14.69 -5.55 3.13
C LEU A 87 -14.75 -5.38 4.65
N ALA A 88 -15.89 -4.88 5.15
CA ALA A 88 -16.10 -4.74 6.59
C ALA A 88 -16.11 -6.11 7.28
N ALA A 89 -15.59 -6.16 8.50
CA ALA A 89 -15.60 -7.37 9.34
C ALA A 89 -16.93 -7.59 10.09
N GLY A 90 -18.04 -7.12 9.54
CA GLY A 90 -19.35 -7.20 10.18
C GLY A 90 -19.61 -6.12 11.23
N VAL A 91 -18.75 -5.12 11.30
CA VAL A 91 -18.86 -3.94 12.16
C VAL A 91 -18.67 -2.66 11.34
N PRO A 92 -19.23 -1.50 11.76
CA PRO A 92 -19.05 -0.24 11.06
C PRO A 92 -17.66 0.35 11.35
N CYS A 93 -17.31 1.43 10.66
CA CYS A 93 -16.05 2.14 10.91
C CYS A 93 -15.97 2.64 12.37
N GLN A 94 -14.79 2.51 12.99
CA GLN A 94 -14.52 3.03 14.33
C GLN A 94 -14.73 4.55 14.44
N ASN A 95 -14.63 5.27 13.31
CA ASN A 95 -14.87 6.71 13.22
C ASN A 95 -16.31 7.08 12.85
N SER A 96 -17.22 6.10 12.71
CA SER A 96 -18.58 6.41 12.33
C SER A 96 -19.29 7.21 13.42
N ALA A 97 -19.96 8.30 13.01
CA ALA A 97 -20.89 9.00 13.86
C ALA A 97 -22.19 8.21 13.93
N CYS A 98 -22.85 8.18 15.09
CA CYS A 98 -24.08 7.40 15.32
C CYS A 98 -25.32 7.90 14.56
N HIS A 99 -25.23 8.10 13.26
CA HIS A 99 -26.34 8.57 12.45
C HIS A 99 -27.44 7.49 12.33
N GLY A 100 -28.35 7.50 13.28
CA GLY A 100 -29.50 6.61 13.32
C GLY A 100 -29.27 5.20 13.87
N ASP A 101 -28.02 4.82 14.15
CA ASP A 101 -27.71 3.69 15.01
C ASP A 101 -27.42 4.22 16.42
N LEU A 102 -28.09 3.67 17.41
CA LEU A 102 -27.90 4.08 18.82
C LEU A 102 -26.50 3.76 19.37
N ARG A 103 -25.66 3.12 18.58
CA ARG A 103 -24.32 2.68 18.94
C ARG A 103 -23.31 3.15 17.89
N GLY A 104 -22.55 4.16 18.22
CA GLY A 104 -21.49 4.67 17.39
C GLY A 104 -20.27 3.80 17.37
N GLY A 105 -19.47 3.96 16.34
CA GLY A 105 -18.26 3.21 16.15
C GLY A 105 -18.51 1.71 16.14
N GLN A 106 -17.63 0.95 16.75
CA GLN A 106 -17.71 -0.52 16.79
C GLN A 106 -18.37 -1.08 18.06
N GLN A 107 -19.25 -0.32 18.70
CA GLN A 107 -20.05 -0.79 19.83
C GLN A 107 -21.22 -1.69 19.42
N GLY A 108 -21.45 -1.87 18.13
CA GLY A 108 -22.45 -2.78 17.57
C GLY A 108 -21.94 -3.40 16.26
N GLY A 109 -22.52 -4.53 15.89
CA GLY A 109 -22.20 -5.22 14.64
C GLY A 109 -23.45 -5.69 13.93
N ILE A 110 -23.29 -6.24 12.73
CA ILE A 110 -24.38 -6.90 11.99
C ILE A 110 -25.06 -7.91 12.94
N PRO A 111 -26.41 -7.92 13.04
CA PRO A 111 -27.11 -8.90 13.87
C PRO A 111 -26.70 -10.33 13.53
N MET A 112 -26.56 -11.18 14.54
CA MET A 112 -26.11 -12.57 14.32
C MET A 112 -27.05 -13.35 13.40
N SER A 113 -28.35 -13.04 13.40
CA SER A 113 -29.33 -13.60 12.46
C SER A 113 -29.05 -13.22 10.99
N GLU A 114 -28.28 -12.16 10.72
CA GLU A 114 -27.96 -11.65 9.39
C GLU A 114 -26.53 -12.01 8.96
N MET A 115 -25.68 -12.48 9.88
CA MET A 115 -24.28 -12.80 9.60
C MET A 115 -24.11 -13.87 8.51
N GLY A 116 -25.00 -14.87 8.47
CA GLY A 116 -24.98 -15.88 7.41
C GLY A 116 -25.13 -15.29 6.01
N ALA A 117 -26.05 -14.35 5.84
CA ALA A 117 -26.28 -13.65 4.58
C ALA A 117 -25.08 -12.73 4.22
N TYR A 118 -24.51 -12.05 5.21
CA TYR A 118 -23.35 -11.19 5.03
C TYR A 118 -22.10 -11.99 4.64
N ILE A 119 -21.85 -13.12 5.28
CA ILE A 119 -20.76 -14.04 4.92
C ILE A 119 -20.95 -14.54 3.49
N GLN A 120 -22.17 -14.93 3.12
CA GLN A 120 -22.45 -15.36 1.75
C GLN A 120 -22.15 -14.24 0.74
N ASP A 121 -22.41 -12.99 1.10
CA ASP A 121 -22.10 -11.82 0.27
C ASP A 121 -20.58 -11.70 -0.01
N ILE A 122 -19.76 -11.97 1.00
CA ILE A 122 -18.28 -12.00 0.87
C ILE A 122 -17.84 -13.18 -0.01
N LEU A 123 -18.38 -14.36 0.21
CA LEU A 123 -18.07 -15.55 -0.60
C LEU A 123 -18.51 -15.37 -2.06
N ASP A 124 -19.60 -14.67 -2.31
CA ASP A 124 -20.08 -14.30 -3.64
C ASP A 124 -19.09 -13.40 -4.37
N LEU A 125 -18.38 -12.51 -3.67
CA LEU A 125 -17.32 -11.68 -4.28
C LEU A 125 -16.19 -12.55 -4.82
N ILE A 126 -15.74 -13.52 -4.04
CA ILE A 126 -14.68 -14.43 -4.47
C ILE A 126 -15.14 -15.25 -5.69
N GLU A 127 -16.39 -15.75 -5.66
CA GLU A 127 -16.99 -16.44 -6.82
C GLU A 127 -17.12 -15.50 -8.03
N TRP A 128 -17.51 -14.24 -7.81
CA TRP A 128 -17.59 -13.25 -8.88
C TRP A 128 -16.21 -13.00 -9.51
N ALA A 129 -15.19 -12.86 -8.70
CA ALA A 129 -13.83 -12.60 -9.19
C ALA A 129 -13.21 -13.83 -9.90
N ASN A 130 -13.37 -15.02 -9.33
CA ASN A 130 -12.63 -16.22 -9.74
C ASN A 130 -13.49 -17.33 -10.35
N GLY A 131 -14.81 -17.28 -10.18
CA GLY A 131 -15.71 -18.34 -10.62
C GLY A 131 -15.75 -18.51 -12.13
N ASP A 132 -15.99 -19.75 -12.56
CA ASP A 132 -16.19 -20.10 -13.96
C ASP A 132 -17.46 -19.44 -14.53
N ALA A 133 -17.32 -18.71 -15.63
CA ALA A 133 -18.41 -17.94 -16.27
C ALA A 133 -19.61 -18.80 -16.74
N LYS A 134 -19.42 -20.10 -16.93
CA LYS A 134 -20.47 -21.02 -17.41
C LYS A 134 -21.07 -21.85 -16.28
N LYS A 135 -20.32 -22.06 -15.18
CA LYS A 135 -20.68 -23.00 -14.11
C LYS A 135 -21.15 -22.34 -12.82
N THR A 136 -20.74 -21.09 -12.57
CA THR A 136 -21.05 -20.40 -11.33
C THR A 136 -21.97 -19.21 -11.55
N LYS A 137 -22.81 -18.90 -10.57
CA LYS A 137 -23.77 -17.79 -10.65
C LYS A 137 -23.04 -16.45 -10.84
N TRP A 138 -22.07 -16.16 -10.00
CA TRP A 138 -21.40 -14.87 -10.00
C TRP A 138 -20.33 -14.74 -11.09
N GLY A 139 -19.70 -15.86 -11.49
CA GLY A 139 -18.87 -15.88 -12.69
C GLY A 139 -19.64 -15.55 -13.97
N LYS A 140 -20.90 -15.98 -14.05
CA LYS A 140 -21.82 -15.60 -15.16
C LYS A 140 -22.13 -14.10 -15.13
N VAL A 141 -22.43 -13.51 -13.95
CA VAL A 141 -22.66 -12.07 -13.80
C VAL A 141 -21.45 -11.26 -14.27
N ARG A 142 -20.25 -11.68 -13.91
CA ARG A 142 -19.01 -11.05 -14.40
C ARG A 142 -18.90 -11.13 -15.94
N ALA A 143 -19.18 -12.29 -16.51
CA ALA A 143 -19.13 -12.49 -17.96
C ALA A 143 -20.15 -11.64 -18.70
N GLU A 144 -21.37 -11.52 -18.19
CA GLU A 144 -22.43 -10.67 -18.74
C GLU A 144 -22.07 -9.17 -18.69
N ALA A 145 -21.27 -8.76 -17.70
CA ALA A 145 -20.68 -7.42 -17.63
C ALA A 145 -19.51 -7.20 -18.61
N GLY A 146 -19.16 -8.19 -19.43
CA GLY A 146 -18.12 -8.09 -20.46
C GLY A 146 -16.77 -8.72 -20.10
N HIS A 147 -16.61 -9.34 -18.91
CA HIS A 147 -15.36 -9.97 -18.49
C HIS A 147 -15.53 -11.47 -18.19
N PRO A 148 -15.49 -12.35 -19.20
CA PRO A 148 -15.70 -13.78 -19.03
C PRO A 148 -14.56 -14.51 -18.32
N LYS A 149 -13.32 -14.00 -18.38
CA LYS A 149 -12.15 -14.57 -17.70
C LYS A 149 -12.16 -14.26 -16.22
N PRO A 150 -11.64 -15.14 -15.35
CA PRO A 150 -11.40 -14.81 -13.93
C PRO A 150 -10.39 -13.65 -13.78
N PHE A 151 -10.57 -12.84 -12.75
CA PHE A 151 -9.60 -11.82 -12.35
C PHE A 151 -8.43 -12.38 -11.54
N ASN A 152 -8.50 -13.65 -11.15
CA ASN A 152 -7.47 -14.34 -10.35
C ASN A 152 -7.20 -13.66 -8.99
N LEU A 153 -8.26 -13.28 -8.30
CA LEU A 153 -8.17 -12.70 -6.96
C LEU A 153 -7.44 -13.65 -6.02
N LYS A 154 -6.40 -13.13 -5.37
CA LYS A 154 -5.55 -13.85 -4.41
C LYS A 154 -5.68 -13.32 -2.99
N TYR A 155 -5.93 -12.03 -2.83
CA TYR A 155 -5.97 -11.32 -1.57
C TYR A 155 -7.34 -10.76 -1.29
N ILE A 156 -7.79 -10.84 -0.04
CA ILE A 156 -9.02 -10.21 0.42
C ILE A 156 -8.80 -9.62 1.81
N GLY A 157 -9.00 -8.31 1.95
CA GLY A 157 -8.95 -7.62 3.23
C GLY A 157 -10.29 -7.74 3.96
N ILE A 158 -10.26 -8.16 5.21
CA ILE A 158 -11.43 -8.23 6.08
C ILE A 158 -11.19 -7.33 7.28
N GLY A 159 -11.96 -6.26 7.36
CA GLY A 159 -11.79 -5.21 8.35
C GLY A 159 -10.82 -4.11 7.92
N ASN A 160 -10.80 -3.03 8.68
CA ASN A 160 -9.89 -1.89 8.54
C ASN A 160 -9.82 -1.12 9.84
N GLU A 161 -8.64 -1.03 10.45
CA GLU A 161 -8.42 -0.26 11.68
C GLU A 161 -9.44 -0.58 12.79
N ASP A 162 -9.86 -1.83 12.86
CA ASP A 162 -10.88 -2.24 13.81
C ASP A 162 -10.37 -2.16 15.25
N LEU A 163 -11.25 -1.70 16.14
CA LEU A 163 -11.09 -1.93 17.57
C LEU A 163 -11.34 -3.41 17.84
N ILE A 164 -10.40 -4.07 18.50
CA ILE A 164 -10.46 -5.52 18.71
C ILE A 164 -11.35 -5.83 19.91
N THR A 165 -12.65 -5.65 19.70
CA THR A 165 -13.70 -5.95 20.67
C THR A 165 -14.21 -7.38 20.50
N ASP A 166 -14.92 -7.93 21.49
CA ASP A 166 -15.58 -9.23 21.39
C ASP A 166 -16.53 -9.28 20.19
N ILE A 167 -17.21 -8.16 19.90
CA ILE A 167 -18.14 -8.03 18.77
C ILE A 167 -17.43 -8.17 17.43
N PHE A 168 -16.26 -7.55 17.31
CA PHE A 168 -15.41 -7.69 16.13
C PHE A 168 -14.84 -9.11 16.03
N GLU A 169 -14.21 -9.62 17.09
CA GLU A 169 -13.54 -10.92 17.08
C GLU A 169 -14.52 -12.04 16.67
N GLU A 170 -15.74 -12.03 17.20
CA GLU A 170 -16.76 -13.02 16.86
C GLU A 170 -17.08 -13.01 15.37
N ARG A 171 -17.38 -11.84 14.81
CA ARG A 171 -17.77 -11.69 13.39
C ARG A 171 -16.62 -11.94 12.44
N PHE A 172 -15.46 -11.39 12.75
CA PHE A 172 -14.25 -11.65 11.97
C PHE A 172 -13.93 -13.15 11.90
N THR A 173 -14.01 -13.84 13.05
CA THR A 173 -13.74 -15.28 13.12
C THR A 173 -14.70 -16.08 12.25
N MET A 174 -16.00 -15.73 12.26
CA MET A 174 -17.01 -16.39 11.41
C MET A 174 -16.67 -16.20 9.92
N ILE A 175 -16.35 -14.96 9.51
CA ILE A 175 -16.01 -14.63 8.12
C ILE A 175 -14.73 -15.37 7.70
N PHE A 176 -13.66 -15.28 8.51
CA PHE A 176 -12.38 -15.92 8.24
C PHE A 176 -12.52 -17.43 8.06
N ASN A 177 -13.24 -18.11 8.97
CA ASN A 177 -13.46 -19.54 8.88
C ASN A 177 -14.24 -19.94 7.63
N ALA A 178 -15.28 -19.19 7.27
CA ALA A 178 -16.07 -19.46 6.07
C ALA A 178 -15.25 -19.30 4.77
N ILE A 179 -14.40 -18.27 4.70
CA ILE A 179 -13.49 -18.09 3.57
C ILE A 179 -12.51 -19.26 3.51
N LYS A 180 -11.86 -19.59 4.62
CA LYS A 180 -10.87 -20.65 4.69
C LYS A 180 -11.44 -22.02 4.36
N GLU A 181 -12.68 -22.31 4.74
CA GLU A 181 -13.37 -23.54 4.40
C GLU A 181 -13.66 -23.66 2.90
N LYS A 182 -14.17 -22.59 2.28
CA LYS A 182 -14.62 -22.63 0.89
C LYS A 182 -13.51 -22.31 -0.12
N TYR A 183 -12.55 -21.45 0.26
CA TYR A 183 -11.45 -20.95 -0.57
C TYR A 183 -10.13 -20.96 0.21
N PRO A 184 -9.59 -22.15 0.54
CA PRO A 184 -8.40 -22.28 1.38
C PRO A 184 -7.15 -21.61 0.80
N GLU A 185 -7.10 -21.38 -0.51
CA GLU A 185 -6.02 -20.69 -1.22
C GLU A 185 -6.05 -19.18 -1.05
N MET A 186 -7.19 -18.61 -0.60
CA MET A 186 -7.35 -17.17 -0.45
C MET A 186 -6.49 -16.65 0.69
N ILE A 187 -5.71 -15.60 0.41
CA ILE A 187 -4.92 -14.90 1.42
C ILE A 187 -5.81 -13.83 2.06
N VAL A 188 -6.32 -14.15 3.25
CA VAL A 188 -7.07 -13.18 4.04
C VAL A 188 -6.11 -12.24 4.75
N VAL A 189 -6.31 -10.94 4.56
CA VAL A 189 -5.60 -9.87 5.27
C VAL A 189 -6.51 -9.38 6.38
N GLY A 190 -6.11 -9.64 7.64
CA GLY A 190 -6.81 -9.17 8.84
C GLY A 190 -6.30 -7.81 9.28
N THR A 191 -6.95 -7.23 10.29
CA THR A 191 -6.56 -5.93 10.87
C THR A 191 -5.99 -6.12 12.27
N VAL A 192 -5.06 -5.25 12.67
CA VAL A 192 -4.50 -5.20 14.03
C VAL A 192 -4.69 -3.82 14.68
N GLY A 193 -5.81 -3.20 14.39
CA GLY A 193 -6.17 -1.90 14.95
C GLY A 193 -5.70 -0.70 14.13
N PRO A 194 -5.97 0.51 14.63
CA PRO A 194 -5.71 1.77 13.91
C PRO A 194 -4.29 2.33 14.12
N PHE A 195 -3.47 1.70 14.99
CA PHE A 195 -2.15 2.21 15.38
C PHE A 195 -1.12 1.08 15.43
N ASN A 196 0.16 1.46 15.45
CA ASN A 196 1.30 0.54 15.57
C ASN A 196 1.64 0.14 17.03
N GLU A 197 0.77 0.46 17.96
CA GLU A 197 0.89 0.16 19.38
C GLU A 197 -0.47 0.23 20.09
N GLY A 198 -0.51 -0.14 21.34
CA GLY A 198 -1.73 -0.09 22.17
C GLY A 198 -2.48 -1.41 22.20
N THR A 199 -3.67 -1.39 22.84
CA THR A 199 -4.44 -2.59 23.14
C THR A 199 -4.90 -3.28 21.86
N ASP A 200 -5.47 -2.55 20.90
CA ASP A 200 -5.99 -3.13 19.67
C ASP A 200 -4.88 -3.79 18.85
N TYR A 201 -3.69 -3.18 18.80
CA TYR A 201 -2.52 -3.78 18.15
C TYR A 201 -2.14 -5.12 18.79
N VAL A 202 -2.04 -5.15 20.10
CA VAL A 202 -1.67 -6.37 20.86
C VAL A 202 -2.71 -7.46 20.71
N GLU A 203 -3.99 -7.13 20.89
CA GLU A 203 -5.09 -8.11 20.78
C GLU A 203 -5.30 -8.56 19.33
N GLY A 204 -5.14 -7.68 18.35
CA GLY A 204 -5.19 -8.03 16.93
C GLY A 204 -4.12 -9.04 16.54
N TRP A 205 -2.89 -8.88 17.02
CA TRP A 205 -1.82 -9.85 16.82
C TRP A 205 -2.09 -11.18 17.52
N LYS A 206 -2.66 -11.17 18.74
CA LYS A 206 -3.09 -12.40 19.42
C LYS A 206 -4.17 -13.14 18.64
N LEU A 207 -5.14 -12.40 18.08
CA LEU A 207 -6.18 -12.98 17.23
C LEU A 207 -5.59 -13.59 15.95
N ALA A 208 -4.62 -12.90 15.35
CA ALA A 208 -3.91 -13.39 14.17
C ALA A 208 -3.19 -14.71 14.46
N ASP A 209 -2.47 -14.78 15.56
CA ASP A 209 -1.79 -16.01 16.01
C ASP A 209 -2.79 -17.14 16.31
N LYS A 210 -3.89 -16.83 17.02
CA LYS A 210 -4.95 -17.79 17.39
C LYS A 210 -5.61 -18.43 16.17
N LEU A 211 -5.92 -17.64 15.15
CA LEU A 211 -6.62 -18.10 13.95
C LEU A 211 -5.67 -18.57 12.83
N GLY A 212 -4.39 -18.25 12.92
CA GLY A 212 -3.41 -18.51 11.86
C GLY A 212 -3.67 -17.63 10.63
N ILE A 213 -3.98 -16.36 10.84
CA ILE A 213 -4.21 -15.38 9.76
C ILE A 213 -2.90 -15.24 8.97
N PRO A 214 -2.94 -15.40 7.62
CA PRO A 214 -1.71 -15.40 6.83
C PRO A 214 -1.03 -14.02 6.74
N MET A 215 -1.80 -12.94 6.84
CA MET A 215 -1.29 -11.57 6.74
C MET A 215 -2.16 -10.61 7.58
N VAL A 216 -1.52 -9.65 8.23
CA VAL A 216 -2.19 -8.58 8.97
C VAL A 216 -1.87 -7.22 8.38
N ASP A 217 -2.85 -6.33 8.40
CA ASP A 217 -2.77 -4.95 7.95
C ASP A 217 -2.41 -4.05 9.14
N GLU A 218 -1.24 -3.42 9.06
CA GLU A 218 -0.76 -2.45 10.04
C GLU A 218 -0.86 -1.04 9.47
N HIS A 219 -1.32 -0.09 10.28
CA HIS A 219 -1.48 1.30 9.89
C HIS A 219 -0.79 2.23 10.87
N TYR A 220 -0.04 3.22 10.37
CA TYR A 220 0.46 4.32 11.18
C TYR A 220 0.87 5.54 10.37
N TYR A 221 0.44 6.69 10.84
CA TYR A 221 0.79 8.01 10.34
C TYR A 221 1.63 8.68 11.41
N GLN A 222 2.93 8.90 11.12
CA GLN A 222 3.89 9.29 12.13
C GLN A 222 4.72 10.51 11.72
N THR A 223 5.39 11.13 12.70
CA THR A 223 6.29 12.27 12.44
C THR A 223 7.62 11.80 11.84
N PRO A 224 8.40 12.70 11.18
CA PRO A 224 9.75 12.39 10.74
C PRO A 224 10.63 11.82 11.87
N GLY A 225 10.53 12.42 13.07
CA GLY A 225 11.27 11.95 14.24
C GLY A 225 10.96 10.51 14.63
N TRP A 226 9.69 10.09 14.52
CA TRP A 226 9.32 8.70 14.78
C TRP A 226 9.98 7.76 13.77
N PHE A 227 9.85 8.03 12.49
CA PHE A 227 10.43 7.18 11.43
C PHE A 227 11.96 7.08 11.56
N LEU A 228 12.64 8.20 11.82
CA LEU A 228 14.09 8.22 12.05
C LEU A 228 14.51 7.33 13.23
N ASN A 229 13.73 7.30 14.31
CA ASN A 229 14.05 6.55 15.52
C ASN A 229 13.53 5.11 15.52
N ASN A 230 12.74 4.70 14.52
CA ASN A 230 12.12 3.37 14.44
C ASN A 230 12.43 2.62 13.13
N GLN A 231 13.59 2.87 12.53
CA GLN A 231 14.03 2.14 11.35
C GLN A 231 14.24 0.64 11.62
N ASP A 232 14.41 0.27 12.87
CA ASP A 232 14.53 -1.10 13.37
C ASP A 232 13.19 -1.71 13.86
N PHE A 233 12.07 -1.05 13.56
CA PHE A 233 10.75 -1.49 14.04
C PHE A 233 10.46 -2.95 13.66
N TYR A 234 10.64 -3.30 12.40
CA TYR A 234 10.43 -4.66 11.91
C TYR A 234 11.62 -5.59 12.15
N ASP A 235 12.80 -5.07 12.47
CA ASP A 235 13.95 -5.91 12.86
C ASP A 235 13.66 -6.72 14.14
N LYS A 236 12.74 -6.21 14.97
CA LYS A 236 12.33 -6.79 16.25
C LYS A 236 11.21 -7.82 16.15
N TYR A 237 10.63 -8.01 14.96
CA TYR A 237 9.54 -8.98 14.76
C TYR A 237 10.04 -10.41 14.89
N ASP A 238 9.19 -11.25 15.49
CA ASP A 238 9.45 -12.67 15.62
C ASP A 238 9.36 -13.40 14.26
N ARG A 239 10.53 -13.76 13.69
CA ARG A 239 10.63 -14.46 12.41
C ARG A 239 10.09 -15.88 12.43
N SER A 240 9.82 -16.46 13.59
CA SER A 240 9.17 -17.78 13.68
C SER A 240 7.68 -17.72 13.33
N LYS A 241 7.05 -16.56 13.38
CA LYS A 241 5.65 -16.36 13.01
C LYS A 241 5.44 -16.53 11.52
N LYS A 242 4.38 -17.24 11.16
CA LYS A 242 3.96 -17.42 9.75
C LYS A 242 3.21 -16.23 9.21
N THR A 243 2.50 -15.49 10.08
CA THR A 243 1.77 -14.29 9.72
C THR A 243 2.71 -13.20 9.22
N LYS A 244 2.42 -12.67 8.04
CA LYS A 244 3.19 -11.59 7.41
C LYS A 244 2.51 -10.25 7.64
N VAL A 245 3.28 -9.20 7.45
CA VAL A 245 2.79 -7.82 7.58
C VAL A 245 2.50 -7.24 6.20
N TYR A 246 1.36 -6.63 6.09
CA TYR A 246 1.03 -5.63 5.10
C TYR A 246 0.99 -4.26 5.82
N LEU A 247 1.90 -3.35 5.48
CA LEU A 247 1.81 -1.97 5.92
C LEU A 247 0.85 -1.23 4.99
N GLY A 248 -0.43 -1.26 5.33
CA GLY A 248 -1.51 -0.89 4.40
C GLY A 248 -1.79 0.59 4.31
N GLU A 249 -1.50 1.34 5.39
CA GLU A 249 -1.60 2.78 5.37
C GLU A 249 -0.44 3.39 6.15
N TYR A 250 0.33 4.25 5.49
CA TYR A 250 1.35 5.06 6.15
C TYR A 250 1.59 6.36 5.39
N ALA A 251 1.99 7.37 6.12
CA ALA A 251 2.55 8.61 5.58
C ALA A 251 3.31 9.35 6.68
N THR A 252 4.26 10.18 6.27
CA THR A 252 4.94 11.09 7.18
C THR A 252 4.13 12.36 7.37
N HIS A 253 3.83 12.71 8.62
CA HIS A 253 3.07 13.89 8.98
C HIS A 253 3.94 14.94 9.67
N ILE A 254 3.97 16.15 9.12
CA ILE A 254 4.57 17.35 9.73
C ILE A 254 3.49 18.36 10.09
N PRO A 255 3.78 19.38 10.93
CA PRO A 255 2.84 20.46 11.21
C PRO A 255 2.31 21.11 9.93
N GLY A 256 1.01 21.33 9.87
CA GLY A 256 0.31 21.83 8.67
C GLY A 256 0.07 20.80 7.58
N ARG A 257 0.46 19.53 7.80
CA ARG A 257 0.18 18.42 6.89
C ARG A 257 0.62 18.67 5.44
N LYS A 258 1.81 19.28 5.27
CA LYS A 258 2.40 19.56 3.96
C LYS A 258 3.13 18.32 3.43
N ALA A 259 3.08 18.12 2.12
CA ALA A 259 3.94 17.17 1.41
C ALA A 259 5.12 17.96 0.81
N ASN A 260 6.33 17.68 1.24
CA ASN A 260 7.57 18.32 0.80
C ASN A 260 8.71 17.30 0.80
N ILE A 261 9.95 17.75 0.52
CA ILE A 261 11.08 16.83 0.48
C ILE A 261 11.43 16.24 1.83
N GLU A 262 11.18 16.91 2.95
CA GLU A 262 11.41 16.35 4.28
C GLU A 262 10.55 15.12 4.52
N THR A 263 9.25 15.20 4.22
CA THR A 263 8.34 14.04 4.34
C THR A 263 8.72 12.94 3.35
N ALA A 264 9.01 13.30 2.11
CA ALA A 264 9.39 12.36 1.06
C ALA A 264 10.68 11.59 1.38
N LEU A 265 11.73 12.27 1.85
CA LEU A 265 12.99 11.62 2.23
C LEU A 265 12.84 10.75 3.48
N THR A 266 12.00 11.15 4.43
CA THR A 266 11.68 10.33 5.60
C THR A 266 11.02 9.02 5.18
N GLU A 267 10.09 9.08 4.25
CA GLU A 267 9.44 7.91 3.67
C GLU A 267 10.43 7.05 2.88
N ALA A 268 11.31 7.67 2.08
CA ALA A 268 12.36 6.96 1.35
C ALA A 268 13.31 6.19 2.29
N LEU A 269 13.70 6.81 3.39
CA LEU A 269 14.53 6.20 4.42
C LEU A 269 13.83 5.00 5.07
N TYR A 270 12.57 5.13 5.39
CA TYR A 270 11.81 4.05 6.01
C TYR A 270 11.53 2.89 5.04
N LEU A 271 11.26 3.18 3.77
CA LEU A 271 11.10 2.16 2.72
C LEU A 271 12.39 1.33 2.54
N ALA A 272 13.58 1.92 2.71
CA ALA A 272 14.82 1.15 2.72
C ALA A 272 14.88 0.13 3.86
N ALA A 273 14.34 0.49 5.04
CA ALA A 273 14.22 -0.44 6.17
C ALA A 273 13.16 -1.53 5.90
N LEU A 274 12.09 -1.21 5.19
CA LEU A 274 11.07 -2.21 4.80
C LEU A 274 11.61 -3.20 3.78
N GLU A 275 12.39 -2.77 2.78
CA GLU A 275 13.06 -3.68 1.85
C GLU A 275 14.01 -4.65 2.57
N ARG A 276 14.73 -4.17 3.60
CA ARG A 276 15.58 -5.02 4.45
C ARG A 276 14.77 -6.09 5.21
N ASN A 277 13.54 -5.78 5.54
CA ASN A 277 12.62 -6.63 6.28
C ASN A 277 11.57 -7.32 5.40
N GLY A 278 11.86 -7.54 4.11
CA GLY A 278 10.94 -8.17 3.17
C GLY A 278 10.52 -9.61 3.52
N ASP A 279 11.21 -10.26 4.46
CA ASP A 279 10.83 -11.55 5.04
C ASP A 279 9.65 -11.43 6.04
N VAL A 280 9.42 -10.26 6.61
CA VAL A 280 8.31 -9.94 7.51
C VAL A 280 7.27 -9.10 6.80
N VAL A 281 7.68 -7.97 6.17
CA VAL A 281 6.80 -7.02 5.50
C VAL A 281 6.70 -7.36 4.02
N HIS A 282 5.63 -8.03 3.65
CA HIS A 282 5.44 -8.51 2.28
C HIS A 282 4.84 -7.45 1.35
N MET A 283 4.08 -6.50 1.90
CA MET A 283 3.37 -5.50 1.12
C MET A 283 3.38 -4.15 1.84
N THR A 284 3.45 -3.06 1.08
CA THR A 284 3.31 -1.70 1.61
C THR A 284 2.48 -0.85 0.67
N SER A 285 1.68 0.06 1.19
CA SER A 285 0.97 1.05 0.40
C SER A 285 0.86 2.39 1.11
N TYR A 286 1.21 3.45 0.40
CA TYR A 286 0.99 4.82 0.85
C TYR A 286 -0.51 5.14 0.85
N ALA A 287 -0.98 5.88 1.82
CA ALA A 287 -2.37 6.33 1.90
C ALA A 287 -2.48 7.77 2.43
N PRO A 288 -3.50 8.53 1.93
CA PRO A 288 -4.35 8.26 0.76
C PRO A 288 -3.66 8.57 -0.58
N LEU A 289 -4.16 7.98 -1.69
CA LEU A 289 -3.55 8.16 -3.01
C LEU A 289 -4.00 9.45 -3.71
N LEU A 290 -5.31 9.68 -3.81
CA LEU A 290 -5.90 10.68 -4.71
C LEU A 290 -6.75 11.68 -3.93
N ALA A 291 -6.53 12.97 -4.20
CA ALA A 291 -7.37 14.04 -3.66
C ALA A 291 -7.74 15.08 -4.71
N LYS A 292 -9.03 15.37 -4.85
CA LYS A 292 -9.49 16.49 -5.67
C LYS A 292 -9.28 17.79 -4.91
N GLU A 293 -8.55 18.73 -5.51
CA GLU A 293 -8.30 20.06 -4.93
C GLU A 293 -9.61 20.75 -4.52
N GLY A 294 -9.63 21.30 -3.31
CA GLY A 294 -10.81 21.94 -2.75
C GLY A 294 -11.94 21.01 -2.28
N HIS A 295 -11.78 19.69 -2.44
CA HIS A 295 -12.79 18.70 -2.10
C HIS A 295 -12.20 17.51 -1.33
N THR A 296 -11.17 17.73 -0.53
CA THR A 296 -10.59 16.71 0.35
C THR A 296 -10.68 17.16 1.80
N GLN A 297 -10.92 16.21 2.69
CA GLN A 297 -10.93 16.40 4.14
C GLN A 297 -9.65 15.89 4.80
N TRP A 298 -8.84 15.12 4.07
CA TRP A 298 -7.58 14.57 4.54
C TRP A 298 -6.37 15.25 3.88
N LYS A 299 -5.27 15.30 4.59
CA LYS A 299 -3.95 15.74 4.13
C LYS A 299 -2.87 14.98 4.90
N PRO A 300 -1.69 14.73 4.31
CA PRO A 300 -1.37 14.86 2.88
C PRO A 300 -1.94 13.71 2.07
N ASP A 301 -2.18 13.94 0.79
CA ASP A 301 -2.47 12.91 -0.19
C ASP A 301 -1.30 12.80 -1.18
N LEU A 302 -1.12 11.68 -1.83
CA LEU A 302 0.03 11.45 -2.71
C LEU A 302 -0.07 12.22 -4.03
N ILE A 303 -1.27 12.29 -4.60
CA ILE A 303 -1.55 12.89 -5.90
C ILE A 303 -2.77 13.80 -5.78
N TYR A 304 -2.58 15.10 -5.97
CA TYR A 304 -3.68 16.04 -6.10
C TYR A 304 -4.10 16.18 -7.55
N PHE A 305 -5.34 16.52 -7.78
CA PHE A 305 -5.85 16.77 -9.13
C PHE A 305 -7.02 17.76 -9.11
N ASN A 306 -7.26 18.38 -10.26
CA ASN A 306 -8.47 19.13 -10.54
C ASN A 306 -9.07 18.68 -11.87
N ASN A 307 -10.00 19.44 -12.43
CA ASN A 307 -10.67 19.05 -13.66
C ASN A 307 -9.77 19.13 -14.92
N ARG A 308 -8.58 19.71 -14.82
CA ARG A 308 -7.68 19.98 -15.97
C ARG A 308 -6.33 19.30 -15.86
N GLU A 309 -5.80 19.11 -14.66
CA GLU A 309 -4.42 18.70 -14.44
C GLU A 309 -4.29 17.76 -13.24
N VAL A 310 -3.23 16.99 -13.24
CA VAL A 310 -2.79 16.10 -12.16
C VAL A 310 -1.51 16.67 -11.56
N LYS A 311 -1.43 16.70 -10.25
CA LYS A 311 -0.33 17.29 -9.47
C LYS A 311 0.27 16.28 -8.48
N PRO A 312 1.17 15.42 -8.92
CA PRO A 312 1.88 14.51 -8.01
C PRO A 312 2.71 15.31 -7.00
N THR A 313 2.74 14.83 -5.77
CA THR A 313 3.59 15.42 -4.71
C THR A 313 5.02 14.92 -4.80
N THR A 314 5.93 15.50 -4.01
CA THR A 314 7.31 14.99 -3.90
C THR A 314 7.33 13.55 -3.38
N GLY A 315 6.45 13.18 -2.45
CA GLY A 315 6.27 11.80 -1.97
C GLY A 315 5.89 10.82 -3.07
N TYR A 316 5.11 11.25 -4.05
CA TYR A 316 4.78 10.43 -5.21
C TYR A 316 6.04 9.93 -5.94
N TYR A 317 7.02 10.79 -6.13
CA TYR A 317 8.25 10.41 -6.83
C TYR A 317 9.09 9.40 -6.02
N VAL A 318 9.04 9.45 -4.71
CA VAL A 318 9.64 8.41 -3.86
C VAL A 318 8.93 7.07 -4.09
N GLN A 319 7.59 7.04 -4.02
CA GLN A 319 6.83 5.81 -4.27
C GLN A 319 7.08 5.27 -5.68
N LYS A 320 7.10 6.14 -6.69
CA LYS A 320 7.40 5.78 -8.09
C LYS A 320 8.80 5.18 -8.23
N LEU A 321 9.80 5.81 -7.64
CA LEU A 321 11.19 5.31 -7.72
C LEU A 321 11.35 3.96 -7.02
N TYR A 322 10.71 3.75 -5.87
CA TYR A 322 10.70 2.43 -5.22
C TYR A 322 9.94 1.39 -6.05
N GLY A 323 8.76 1.70 -6.54
CA GLY A 323 7.95 0.79 -7.35
C GLY A 323 8.63 0.36 -8.65
N GLN A 324 9.22 1.30 -9.38
CA GLN A 324 9.96 1.03 -10.62
C GLN A 324 11.30 0.31 -10.38
N ASN A 325 11.83 0.39 -9.17
CA ASN A 325 13.13 -0.17 -8.77
C ASN A 325 13.02 -1.11 -7.57
N ALA A 326 11.91 -1.82 -7.43
CA ALA A 326 11.68 -2.74 -6.31
C ALA A 326 12.65 -3.93 -6.32
N GLY A 327 12.98 -4.46 -7.50
CA GLY A 327 13.66 -5.75 -7.59
C GLY A 327 12.81 -6.87 -7.00
N ASN A 328 13.42 -8.00 -6.74
CA ASN A 328 12.79 -9.15 -6.08
C ASN A 328 13.76 -9.96 -5.21
N GLU A 329 14.99 -9.49 -5.07
CA GLU A 329 16.01 -10.06 -4.20
C GLU A 329 16.70 -8.93 -3.43
N TYR A 330 16.59 -8.95 -2.09
CA TYR A 330 17.34 -8.02 -1.24
C TYR A 330 18.78 -8.51 -1.08
N LEU A 331 19.74 -7.62 -1.33
CA LEU A 331 21.16 -7.89 -1.15
C LEU A 331 21.61 -7.27 0.19
N PRO A 332 21.92 -8.07 1.21
CA PRO A 332 22.32 -7.55 2.51
C PRO A 332 23.53 -6.61 2.39
N SER A 333 23.38 -5.41 2.89
CA SER A 333 24.40 -4.38 2.87
C SER A 333 24.65 -3.79 4.25
N LYS A 334 25.81 -3.17 4.44
CA LYS A 334 26.20 -2.49 5.68
C LYS A 334 26.57 -1.05 5.38
N ILE A 335 26.11 -0.13 6.21
CA ILE A 335 26.56 1.26 6.22
C ILE A 335 27.58 1.42 7.34
N ALA A 336 28.77 1.88 7.01
CA ALA A 336 29.77 2.33 7.96
C ALA A 336 29.92 3.85 7.83
N LEU A 337 29.80 4.59 8.91
CA LEU A 337 29.99 6.04 8.96
C LEU A 337 31.13 6.37 9.90
N ASP A 338 32.00 7.29 9.52
CA ASP A 338 33.07 7.82 10.37
C ASP A 338 32.50 8.57 11.58
N ASN A 339 31.37 9.26 11.36
CA ASN A 339 30.64 9.91 12.45
C ASN A 339 29.85 8.87 13.28
N ARG A 340 30.13 8.83 14.58
CA ARG A 340 29.52 7.88 15.53
C ARG A 340 28.28 8.42 16.22
N ASP A 341 27.89 9.68 15.97
CA ASP A 341 26.68 10.27 16.53
C ASP A 341 25.43 9.58 15.95
N ASP A 342 24.60 9.02 16.81
CA ASP A 342 23.38 8.34 16.41
C ASP A 342 22.41 9.26 15.67
N GLN A 343 22.39 10.56 15.97
CA GLN A 343 21.55 11.51 15.27
C GLN A 343 22.00 11.71 13.81
N VAL A 344 23.30 11.54 13.53
CA VAL A 344 23.82 11.54 12.16
C VAL A 344 23.51 10.21 11.47
N ARG A 345 23.81 9.10 12.14
CA ARG A 345 23.63 7.75 11.58
C ARG A 345 22.19 7.46 11.17
N LYS A 346 21.22 7.88 11.96
CA LYS A 346 19.77 7.70 11.69
C LYS A 346 19.28 8.47 10.46
N ARG A 347 20.05 9.39 9.91
CA ARG A 347 19.68 10.20 8.76
C ARG A 347 20.24 9.70 7.44
N ILE A 348 20.97 8.59 7.47
CA ILE A 348 21.51 7.93 6.27
C ILE A 348 20.93 6.53 6.20
N ALA A 349 20.41 6.16 5.04
CA ALA A 349 19.94 4.81 4.77
C ALA A 349 20.38 4.33 3.39
N SER A 350 20.47 3.01 3.24
CA SER A 350 20.68 2.37 1.96
C SER A 350 19.85 1.11 1.83
N SER A 351 19.49 0.79 0.60
CA SER A 351 18.96 -0.51 0.23
C SER A 351 19.56 -0.93 -1.10
N ILE A 352 19.98 -2.17 -1.21
CA ILE A 352 20.49 -2.75 -2.46
C ILE A 352 19.63 -3.94 -2.78
N VAL A 353 19.07 -3.93 -3.99
CA VAL A 353 18.22 -5.04 -4.47
C VAL A 353 18.66 -5.48 -5.86
N ARG A 354 18.33 -6.70 -6.21
CA ARG A 354 18.51 -7.24 -7.57
C ARG A 354 17.15 -7.47 -8.21
N ASP A 355 17.04 -7.13 -9.46
CA ASP A 355 16.00 -7.60 -10.35
C ASP A 355 16.47 -8.90 -11.01
N SER A 356 16.02 -10.04 -10.54
CA SER A 356 16.51 -11.34 -11.04
C SER A 356 16.12 -11.62 -12.50
N ALA A 357 15.09 -10.93 -13.02
CA ALA A 357 14.68 -11.09 -14.42
C ALA A 357 15.67 -10.42 -15.39
N SER A 358 16.16 -9.23 -15.04
CA SER A 358 17.15 -8.48 -15.86
C SER A 358 18.57 -8.73 -15.39
N GLY A 359 18.77 -9.16 -14.15
CA GLY A 359 20.07 -9.23 -13.48
C GLY A 359 20.58 -7.86 -12.99
N ASP A 360 19.80 -6.80 -13.15
CA ASP A 360 20.18 -5.45 -12.73
C ASP A 360 20.34 -5.37 -11.21
N VAL A 361 21.37 -4.63 -10.78
CA VAL A 361 21.55 -4.26 -9.37
C VAL A 361 21.11 -2.82 -9.19
N ILE A 362 20.33 -2.59 -8.14
CA ILE A 362 19.74 -1.29 -7.86
C ILE A 362 20.18 -0.84 -6.48
N VAL A 363 20.93 0.26 -6.43
CA VAL A 363 21.42 0.88 -5.21
C VAL A 363 20.55 2.10 -4.90
N LYS A 364 19.98 2.12 -3.71
CA LYS A 364 19.18 3.23 -3.19
C LYS A 364 19.91 3.84 -2.00
N LEU A 365 20.12 5.15 -2.03
CA LEU A 365 20.84 5.89 -0.99
C LEU A 365 19.97 7.09 -0.56
N VAL A 366 19.80 7.24 0.75
CA VAL A 366 19.02 8.34 1.34
C VAL A 366 19.87 9.14 2.29
N ASN A 367 19.87 10.46 2.14
CA ASN A 367 20.57 11.41 2.99
C ASN A 367 19.62 12.51 3.48
N LEU A 368 19.32 12.51 4.77
CA LEU A 368 18.55 13.58 5.44
C LEU A 368 19.45 14.60 6.16
N LEU A 369 20.75 14.55 5.94
CA LEU A 369 21.67 15.55 6.49
C LEU A 369 21.68 16.82 5.63
N PRO A 370 21.95 17.98 6.23
CA PRO A 370 22.07 19.25 5.51
C PRO A 370 23.41 19.42 4.79
N VAL A 371 24.16 18.35 4.67
CA VAL A 371 25.49 18.32 4.05
C VAL A 371 25.61 17.15 3.09
N GLU A 372 26.46 17.30 2.10
CA GLU A 372 26.85 16.21 1.23
C GLU A 372 27.66 15.17 2.01
N VAL A 373 27.54 13.91 1.61
CA VAL A 373 28.28 12.81 2.22
C VAL A 373 29.13 12.10 1.16
N ASN A 374 30.45 12.11 1.37
CA ASN A 374 31.35 11.31 0.54
C ASN A 374 31.12 9.82 0.87
N THR A 375 30.68 9.08 -0.10
CA THR A 375 30.26 7.69 0.04
C THR A 375 31.12 6.81 -0.86
N ASN A 376 31.75 5.79 -0.30
CA ASN A 376 32.33 4.72 -1.07
C ASN A 376 31.33 3.56 -1.16
N VAL A 377 30.93 3.23 -2.38
CA VAL A 377 30.01 2.12 -2.66
C VAL A 377 30.83 0.91 -3.06
N ASP A 378 30.77 -0.14 -2.26
CA ASP A 378 31.47 -1.42 -2.51
C ASP A 378 30.43 -2.48 -2.91
N LEU A 379 30.48 -2.89 -4.16
CA LEU A 379 29.62 -3.91 -4.76
C LEU A 379 30.35 -5.22 -4.99
N SER A 380 31.45 -5.46 -4.28
CA SER A 380 32.21 -6.71 -4.39
C SER A 380 31.32 -7.93 -4.11
N GLY A 381 31.39 -8.92 -4.98
CA GLY A 381 30.64 -10.17 -4.83
C GLY A 381 29.24 -10.19 -5.43
N ILE A 382 28.75 -9.08 -6.03
CA ILE A 382 27.43 -9.07 -6.70
C ILE A 382 27.45 -9.62 -8.14
N GLY A 383 28.64 -9.90 -8.69
CA GLY A 383 28.85 -10.33 -10.08
C GLY A 383 29.27 -9.18 -11.00
N ALA A 384 29.50 -9.50 -12.27
CA ALA A 384 29.98 -8.53 -13.26
C ALA A 384 28.87 -7.53 -13.63
N ILE A 385 29.20 -6.25 -13.63
CA ILE A 385 28.31 -5.13 -13.94
C ILE A 385 28.84 -4.31 -15.12
N GLN A 386 27.98 -3.56 -15.77
CA GLN A 386 28.38 -2.55 -16.77
C GLN A 386 29.01 -1.35 -16.09
N SER A 387 29.90 -0.66 -16.79
CA SER A 387 30.60 0.53 -16.28
C SER A 387 29.77 1.82 -16.30
N SER A 388 28.56 1.79 -16.83
CA SER A 388 27.63 2.91 -16.87
C SER A 388 26.32 2.52 -16.21
N ALA A 389 25.78 3.41 -15.39
CA ALA A 389 24.53 3.23 -14.68
C ALA A 389 23.58 4.40 -14.91
N LYS A 390 22.28 4.11 -14.91
CA LYS A 390 21.24 5.12 -14.83
C LYS A 390 21.13 5.62 -13.40
N ARG A 391 21.19 6.94 -13.21
CA ARG A 391 21.02 7.57 -11.90
C ARG A 391 19.82 8.49 -11.89
N THR A 392 19.04 8.42 -10.83
CA THR A 392 17.92 9.35 -10.56
C THR A 392 18.12 9.96 -9.18
N VAL A 393 18.05 11.28 -9.09
CA VAL A 393 18.27 12.02 -7.84
C VAL A 393 17.10 12.94 -7.56
N LEU A 394 16.53 12.82 -6.37
CA LEU A 394 15.56 13.74 -5.80
C LEU A 394 16.28 14.50 -4.67
N THR A 395 16.43 15.82 -4.79
CA THR A 395 17.13 16.64 -3.79
C THR A 395 16.59 18.05 -3.73
N GLY A 396 16.68 18.69 -2.58
CA GLY A 396 16.23 20.07 -2.34
C GLY A 396 16.35 20.45 -0.86
N LYS A 397 15.95 21.64 -0.50
CA LYS A 397 15.84 22.06 0.91
C LYS A 397 14.59 21.45 1.55
N PRO A 398 14.54 21.26 2.88
CA PRO A 398 13.44 20.55 3.55
C PRO A 398 12.03 20.98 3.17
N ALA A 399 11.81 22.28 2.92
CA ALA A 399 10.49 22.80 2.57
C ALA A 399 10.18 22.79 1.06
N ASP A 400 11.14 22.41 0.22
CA ASP A 400 10.97 22.41 -1.23
C ASP A 400 10.09 21.24 -1.71
N THR A 401 9.60 21.35 -2.94
CA THR A 401 8.85 20.33 -3.65
C THR A 401 9.51 20.02 -5.00
N PRO A 402 10.76 19.52 -5.00
CA PRO A 402 11.51 19.26 -6.23
C PRO A 402 10.96 18.11 -7.03
N LEU A 403 11.34 18.06 -8.29
CA LEU A 403 11.22 16.91 -9.17
C LEU A 403 12.52 16.13 -9.23
N PRO A 404 12.49 14.79 -9.43
CA PRO A 404 13.70 14.01 -9.62
C PRO A 404 14.38 14.39 -10.95
N VAL A 405 15.71 14.35 -10.93
CA VAL A 405 16.55 14.53 -12.13
C VAL A 405 17.20 13.20 -12.47
N GLU A 406 17.22 12.87 -13.75
CA GLU A 406 17.74 11.63 -14.27
C GLU A 406 18.93 11.89 -15.18
N ASP A 407 20.01 11.13 -14.97
CA ASP A 407 21.22 11.14 -15.79
C ASP A 407 21.90 9.77 -15.82
N THR A 408 23.11 9.72 -16.35
CA THR A 408 23.99 8.55 -16.32
C THR A 408 25.27 8.87 -15.58
N MET A 409 25.82 7.86 -14.90
CA MET A 409 27.12 7.99 -14.23
C MET A 409 27.99 6.76 -14.51
N GLU A 410 29.30 6.93 -14.40
CA GLU A 410 30.23 5.83 -14.41
C GLU A 410 30.22 5.11 -13.06
N VAL A 411 30.28 3.80 -13.11
CA VAL A 411 30.33 2.91 -11.95
C VAL A 411 31.37 1.81 -12.15
N ALA A 412 31.85 1.27 -11.06
CA ALA A 412 32.74 0.12 -11.02
C ALA A 412 32.29 -0.79 -9.84
N GLU A 413 32.97 -1.92 -9.66
CA GLU A 413 32.75 -2.77 -8.47
C GLU A 413 32.91 -1.98 -7.17
N LYS A 414 33.80 -0.99 -7.15
CA LYS A 414 33.97 0.00 -6.09
C LYS A 414 34.05 1.39 -6.71
N PHE A 415 33.23 2.30 -6.22
CA PHE A 415 33.22 3.67 -6.71
C PHE A 415 32.87 4.67 -5.63
N ASP A 416 33.40 5.88 -5.77
CA ASP A 416 33.06 6.99 -4.90
C ASP A 416 31.83 7.71 -5.44
N TYR A 417 30.95 8.09 -4.55
CA TYR A 417 29.76 8.86 -4.85
C TYR A 417 29.56 9.98 -3.84
N GLN A 418 29.46 11.20 -4.33
CA GLN A 418 29.10 12.33 -3.49
C GLN A 418 27.59 12.38 -3.35
N LEU A 419 27.08 11.85 -2.23
CA LEU A 419 25.64 11.80 -1.93
C LEU A 419 25.15 13.20 -1.54
N PRO A 420 24.28 13.83 -2.34
CA PRO A 420 23.88 15.23 -2.08
C PRO A 420 23.18 15.40 -0.74
N ALA A 421 23.25 16.62 -0.18
CA ALA A 421 22.47 17.01 0.98
C ALA A 421 20.97 16.84 0.69
N TYR A 422 20.20 16.40 1.67
CA TYR A 422 18.74 16.20 1.56
C TYR A 422 18.36 15.52 0.24
N SER A 423 18.79 14.26 0.06
CA SER A 423 18.60 13.56 -1.21
C SER A 423 18.12 12.11 -1.06
N PHE A 424 17.44 11.67 -2.09
CA PHE A 424 17.22 10.27 -2.40
C PHE A 424 17.77 9.97 -3.78
N THR A 425 18.72 9.04 -3.84
CA THR A 425 19.39 8.62 -5.08
C THR A 425 19.10 7.16 -5.38
N VAL A 426 18.72 6.88 -6.61
CA VAL A 426 18.60 5.53 -7.16
C VAL A 426 19.60 5.36 -8.29
N ILE A 427 20.47 4.34 -8.18
CA ILE A 427 21.45 3.98 -9.20
C ILE A 427 21.10 2.57 -9.69
N ARG A 428 20.66 2.46 -10.93
CA ARG A 428 20.34 1.18 -11.57
C ARG A 428 21.49 0.77 -12.49
N ILE A 429 22.12 -0.33 -12.16
CA ILE A 429 23.33 -0.84 -12.80
C ILE A 429 22.97 -2.14 -13.54
N LYS A 430 23.17 -2.17 -14.83
CA LYS A 430 22.92 -3.37 -15.62
C LYS A 430 23.96 -4.46 -15.38
N LYS A 431 23.52 -5.71 -15.38
CA LYS A 431 24.42 -6.86 -15.45
C LYS A 431 25.29 -6.74 -16.70
N ALA A 432 26.60 -7.06 -16.59
CA ALA A 432 27.44 -7.14 -17.75
C ALA A 432 26.96 -8.23 -18.72
N ASN A 433 27.07 -7.97 -20.02
CA ASN A 433 26.79 -9.01 -21.01
C ASN A 433 27.79 -10.16 -20.82
N GLU A 434 27.30 -11.37 -20.81
CA GLU A 434 28.17 -12.55 -20.91
C GLU A 434 28.85 -12.49 -22.30
N LYS A 435 30.19 -12.53 -22.29
CA LYS A 435 30.97 -12.58 -23.52
C LYS A 435 30.87 -13.94 -24.19
#